data_2e9b371d71f80bcb4072e23cbc957716
#
_entry.id   2e9b371d71f80bcb4072e23cbc957716
#
_cell.length_a   1.000
_cell.length_b   1.000
_cell.length_c   1.000
_cell.angle_alpha   90.00
_cell.angle_beta   90.00
_cell.angle_gamma   90.00
#
_symmetry.space_group_name_H-M   'P 1'
#
loop_
_entity.id
_entity.type
_entity.pdbx_description
1 polymer ?
#
loop_
_entity_poly.entity_id
_entity_poly.type
_entity_poly.pdbx_seq_one_letter_code
_entity_poly.pdbx_strand_id
1 'polypeptide(L)'
;MHINKFSAVIKPLLAHLSILFLLLTFFSSSSLAVVVEPLPGLEKAVEDLHFLYKDKELSFLVEKEYQIQKYYYEIQSKTQKLEILEEVKEHFEKAVAKSEEKFDSGEEDISQSAITKLKLGLAGTLNDIIELDSDIKVAFLSLTRILKLHYSVDIKLRDSEIKPVDFKFKDYKTWFVDSGLATIMDSKLDLSGIELELKTGFLKVLESKEKLKLAKKNRKITRALLVSEAANYDFGIGEPEDLFEALIIYTRVLSGYYDSVYNFNLSTVELNRIKSKGTTTP
;
A
#
# COMPACT_ATOMS: atom_id res chain seq x y z
N MET A 1 23.28 72.10 -37.09
CA MET A 1 22.11 72.39 -36.28
C MET A 1 21.01 71.38 -36.64
N HIS A 2 21.18 70.10 -36.25
CA HIS A 2 20.16 69.02 -36.46
C HIS A 2 20.49 67.82 -35.58
N ILE A 3 20.48 67.91 -34.24
CA ILE A 3 20.71 66.75 -33.36
C ILE A 3 19.65 66.65 -32.24
N ASN A 4 18.69 67.59 -32.10
CA ASN A 4 17.82 67.62 -30.93
C ASN A 4 16.36 67.15 -31.11
N LYS A 5 16.04 66.43 -32.19
CA LYS A 5 14.65 65.91 -32.38
C LYS A 5 14.47 64.44 -32.21
N PHE A 6 15.54 63.65 -32.02
CA PHE A 6 15.43 62.18 -31.83
C PHE A 6 15.24 61.71 -30.37
N SER A 7 15.54 62.63 -29.41
CA SER A 7 15.50 62.28 -27.97
C SER A 7 14.06 62.30 -27.39
N ALA A 8 13.12 62.98 -28.02
CA ALA A 8 11.77 63.16 -27.46
C ALA A 8 10.78 62.02 -27.77
N VAL A 9 11.09 61.15 -28.75
CA VAL A 9 10.18 60.04 -29.17
C VAL A 9 10.58 58.71 -28.47
N ILE A 10 11.82 58.57 -28.02
CA ILE A 10 12.29 57.29 -27.42
C ILE A 10 11.89 57.17 -25.95
N LYS A 11 11.77 58.26 -25.19
CA LYS A 11 11.41 58.20 -23.76
C LYS A 11 10.02 57.65 -23.45
N PRO A 12 8.92 57.98 -24.18
CA PRO A 12 7.61 57.36 -23.93
C PRO A 12 7.56 55.89 -24.35
N LEU A 13 8.30 55.46 -25.38
CA LEU A 13 8.32 54.08 -25.84
C LEU A 13 8.99 53.15 -24.84
N LEU A 14 10.06 53.60 -24.21
CA LEU A 14 10.78 52.84 -23.15
C LEU A 14 9.93 52.75 -21.87
N ALA A 15 9.15 53.76 -21.52
CA ALA A 15 8.26 53.74 -20.37
C ALA A 15 7.11 52.74 -20.57
N HIS A 16 6.56 52.63 -21.77
CA HIS A 16 5.51 51.66 -22.08
C HIS A 16 6.06 50.21 -22.15
N LEU A 17 7.28 50.02 -22.61
CA LEU A 17 7.94 48.70 -22.60
C LEU A 17 8.23 48.23 -21.20
N SER A 18 8.63 49.13 -20.29
CA SER A 18 8.88 48.81 -18.87
C SER A 18 7.59 48.46 -18.11
N ILE A 19 6.47 49.12 -18.40
CA ILE A 19 5.16 48.81 -17.80
C ILE A 19 4.62 47.50 -18.33
N LEU A 20 4.83 47.19 -19.61
CA LEU A 20 4.45 45.88 -20.18
C LEU A 20 5.28 44.71 -19.61
N PHE A 21 6.57 44.94 -19.34
CA PHE A 21 7.44 43.95 -18.70
C PHE A 21 7.09 43.78 -17.22
N LEU A 22 6.67 44.83 -16.52
CA LEU A 22 6.22 44.75 -15.12
C LEU A 22 4.86 44.01 -15.00
N LEU A 23 3.96 44.16 -15.97
CA LEU A 23 2.69 43.43 -16.02
C LEU A 23 2.88 41.94 -16.37
N LEU A 24 3.90 41.60 -17.16
CA LEU A 24 4.26 40.18 -17.47
C LEU A 24 4.90 39.45 -16.29
N THR A 25 5.54 40.16 -15.34
CA THR A 25 6.11 39.53 -14.14
C THR A 25 5.08 39.27 -13.04
N PHE A 26 3.89 39.87 -13.09
CA PHE A 26 2.79 39.59 -12.15
C PHE A 26 1.92 38.40 -12.55
N PHE A 27 2.09 37.84 -13.75
CA PHE A 27 1.62 36.47 -14.08
C PHE A 27 2.66 35.43 -13.75
N SER A 28 3.38 35.56 -12.63
CA SER A 28 3.95 34.41 -11.95
C SER A 28 2.75 33.55 -11.55
N SER A 29 2.48 32.54 -12.35
CA SER A 29 1.59 31.46 -12.02
C SER A 29 1.93 31.00 -10.61
N SER A 30 1.21 31.50 -9.61
CA SER A 30 1.04 30.76 -8.39
C SER A 30 0.44 29.43 -8.84
N SER A 31 1.30 28.46 -9.07
CA SER A 31 0.94 27.07 -9.07
C SER A 31 0.27 26.87 -7.71
N LEU A 32 -1.05 27.02 -7.67
CA LEU A 32 -1.85 26.54 -6.57
C LEU A 32 -1.52 25.05 -6.53
N ALA A 33 -0.61 24.68 -5.63
CA ALA A 33 -0.42 23.30 -5.30
C ALA A 33 -1.82 22.81 -4.89
N VAL A 34 -2.45 22.05 -5.76
CA VAL A 34 -3.72 21.39 -5.45
C VAL A 34 -3.42 20.50 -4.27
N VAL A 35 -3.82 20.92 -3.08
CA VAL A 35 -3.72 20.09 -1.89
C VAL A 35 -4.66 18.91 -2.13
N VAL A 36 -4.10 17.79 -2.50
CA VAL A 36 -4.86 16.56 -2.66
C VAL A 36 -5.14 16.06 -1.24
N GLU A 37 -6.40 16.19 -0.80
CA GLU A 37 -6.80 15.64 0.48
C GLU A 37 -6.68 14.11 0.46
N PRO A 38 -6.16 13.51 1.54
CA PRO A 38 -6.11 12.06 1.64
C PRO A 38 -7.54 11.48 1.66
N LEU A 39 -7.71 10.27 1.13
CA LEU A 39 -8.96 9.54 1.25
C LEU A 39 -9.35 9.37 2.73
N PRO A 40 -10.65 9.40 3.03
CA PRO A 40 -11.14 9.21 4.39
C PRO A 40 -10.67 7.87 4.97
N GLY A 41 -10.61 7.77 6.30
CA GLY A 41 -10.36 6.50 6.98
C GLY A 41 -11.44 5.46 6.62
N LEU A 42 -11.14 4.17 6.82
CA LEU A 42 -12.01 3.07 6.38
C LEU A 42 -13.44 3.18 6.91
N GLU A 43 -13.61 3.49 8.19
CA GLU A 43 -14.95 3.65 8.81
C GLU A 43 -15.75 4.75 8.10
N LYS A 44 -15.12 5.90 7.86
CA LYS A 44 -15.75 7.01 7.17
C LYS A 44 -16.06 6.68 5.71
N ALA A 45 -15.20 5.93 5.02
CA ALA A 45 -15.46 5.48 3.65
C ALA A 45 -16.69 4.56 3.57
N VAL A 46 -16.92 3.71 4.59
CA VAL A 46 -18.11 2.86 4.69
C VAL A 46 -19.36 3.70 5.01
N GLU A 47 -19.28 4.68 5.92
CA GLU A 47 -20.39 5.59 6.18
C GLU A 47 -20.78 6.39 4.91
N ASP A 48 -19.80 6.92 4.18
CA ASP A 48 -20.03 7.67 2.95
C ASP A 48 -20.68 6.80 1.88
N LEU A 49 -20.34 5.49 1.79
CA LEU A 49 -21.01 4.53 0.93
C LEU A 49 -22.53 4.47 1.22
N HIS A 50 -22.90 4.29 2.49
CA HIS A 50 -24.32 4.21 2.88
C HIS A 50 -25.08 5.49 2.54
N PHE A 51 -24.45 6.64 2.68
CA PHE A 51 -25.04 7.92 2.28
C PHE A 51 -25.17 8.04 0.73
N LEU A 52 -24.13 7.68 -0.02
CA LEU A 52 -24.09 7.79 -1.49
C LEU A 52 -25.08 6.86 -2.20
N TYR A 53 -25.43 5.73 -1.56
CA TYR A 53 -26.23 4.67 -2.14
C TYR A 53 -27.45 4.30 -1.29
N LYS A 54 -27.99 5.29 -0.52
CA LYS A 54 -29.11 5.11 0.42
C LYS A 54 -30.36 4.49 -0.18
N ASP A 55 -30.58 4.68 -1.50
CA ASP A 55 -31.76 4.15 -2.20
C ASP A 55 -31.52 2.77 -2.85
N LYS A 56 -30.38 2.13 -2.55
CA LYS A 56 -30.03 0.81 -3.08
C LYS A 56 -30.39 -0.29 -2.09
N GLU A 57 -30.63 -1.49 -2.65
CA GLU A 57 -30.89 -2.67 -1.85
C GLU A 57 -29.72 -3.02 -0.91
N LEU A 58 -30.04 -3.64 0.20
CA LEU A 58 -29.05 -4.02 1.20
C LEU A 58 -27.99 -4.97 0.64
N SER A 59 -28.38 -5.91 -0.24
CA SER A 59 -27.46 -6.80 -0.95
C SER A 59 -26.39 -6.06 -1.74
N PHE A 60 -26.77 -4.97 -2.42
CA PHE A 60 -25.83 -4.09 -3.13
C PHE A 60 -24.88 -3.37 -2.17
N LEU A 61 -25.40 -2.84 -1.05
CA LEU A 61 -24.59 -2.16 -0.05
C LEU A 61 -23.55 -3.09 0.57
N VAL A 62 -23.96 -4.30 0.96
CA VAL A 62 -23.06 -5.33 1.52
C VAL A 62 -21.91 -5.67 0.55
N GLU A 63 -22.22 -5.81 -0.75
CA GLU A 63 -21.18 -6.09 -1.75
C GLU A 63 -20.24 -4.90 -1.96
N LYS A 64 -20.75 -3.67 -1.95
CA LYS A 64 -19.93 -2.46 -2.08
C LYS A 64 -19.06 -2.20 -0.84
N GLU A 65 -19.58 -2.45 0.34
CA GLU A 65 -18.84 -2.37 1.59
C GLU A 65 -17.67 -3.37 1.59
N TYR A 66 -17.93 -4.62 1.18
CA TYR A 66 -16.87 -5.61 1.00
C TYR A 66 -15.80 -5.13 0.03
N GLN A 67 -16.17 -4.54 -1.12
CA GLN A 67 -15.23 -4.03 -2.10
C GLN A 67 -14.38 -2.87 -1.56
N ILE A 68 -14.99 -1.93 -0.80
CA ILE A 68 -14.27 -0.83 -0.15
C ILE A 68 -13.24 -1.40 0.81
N GLN A 69 -13.65 -2.28 1.73
CA GLN A 69 -12.75 -2.87 2.72
C GLN A 69 -11.62 -3.65 2.05
N LYS A 70 -11.92 -4.42 1.00
CA LYS A 70 -10.92 -5.15 0.21
C LYS A 70 -9.87 -4.22 -0.38
N TYR A 71 -10.29 -3.19 -1.15
CA TYR A 71 -9.34 -2.27 -1.79
C TYR A 71 -8.58 -1.43 -0.76
N TYR A 72 -9.23 -1.04 0.33
CA TYR A 72 -8.59 -0.30 1.40
C TYR A 72 -7.43 -1.10 2.03
N TYR A 73 -7.68 -2.35 2.43
CA TYR A 73 -6.64 -3.24 2.96
C TYR A 73 -5.59 -3.61 1.91
N GLU A 74 -5.98 -3.72 0.65
CA GLU A 74 -5.05 -3.98 -0.45
C GLU A 74 -4.05 -2.84 -0.62
N ILE A 75 -4.52 -1.59 -0.67
CA ILE A 75 -3.68 -0.39 -0.75
C ILE A 75 -2.74 -0.34 0.46
N GLN A 76 -3.25 -0.51 1.67
CA GLN A 76 -2.44 -0.50 2.90
C GLN A 76 -1.34 -1.58 2.86
N SER A 77 -1.69 -2.82 2.51
CA SER A 77 -0.73 -3.93 2.44
C SER A 77 0.35 -3.67 1.40
N LYS A 78 -0.03 -3.24 0.19
CA LYS A 78 0.90 -2.97 -0.91
C LYS A 78 1.80 -1.77 -0.62
N THR A 79 1.28 -0.71 0.02
CA THR A 79 2.09 0.44 0.47
C THR A 79 3.17 0.02 1.47
N GLN A 80 2.82 -0.83 2.44
CA GLN A 80 3.81 -1.33 3.39
C GLN A 80 4.86 -2.25 2.75
N LYS A 81 4.49 -3.02 1.73
CA LYS A 81 5.45 -3.80 0.94
C LYS A 81 6.37 -2.91 0.11
N LEU A 82 5.83 -1.83 -0.46
CA LEU A 82 6.62 -0.86 -1.22
C LEU A 82 7.70 -0.21 -0.33
N GLU A 83 7.36 0.17 0.90
CA GLU A 83 8.33 0.68 1.88
C GLU A 83 9.47 -0.32 2.15
N ILE A 84 9.15 -1.62 2.25
CA ILE A 84 10.16 -2.67 2.41
C ILE A 84 11.06 -2.79 1.18
N LEU A 85 10.49 -2.74 -0.02
CA LEU A 85 11.28 -2.84 -1.26
C LEU A 85 12.19 -1.63 -1.46
N GLU A 86 11.76 -0.42 -1.05
CA GLU A 86 12.62 0.76 -1.07
C GLU A 86 13.79 0.62 -0.07
N GLU A 87 13.55 0.11 1.15
CA GLU A 87 14.61 -0.23 2.11
C GLU A 87 15.61 -1.24 1.52
N VAL A 88 15.12 -2.30 0.91
CA VAL A 88 15.94 -3.37 0.29
C VAL A 88 16.73 -2.84 -0.90
N LYS A 89 16.12 -2.00 -1.75
CA LYS A 89 16.79 -1.32 -2.86
C LYS A 89 18.00 -0.52 -2.38
N GLU A 90 17.83 0.29 -1.33
CA GLU A 90 18.94 1.08 -0.77
C GLU A 90 20.10 0.19 -0.28
N HIS A 91 19.80 -0.95 0.34
CA HIS A 91 20.83 -1.91 0.74
C HIS A 91 21.53 -2.51 -0.48
N PHE A 92 20.81 -2.90 -1.54
CA PHE A 92 21.42 -3.43 -2.76
C PHE A 92 22.28 -2.37 -3.47
N GLU A 93 21.81 -1.13 -3.59
CA GLU A 93 22.58 -0.03 -4.20
C GLU A 93 23.91 0.20 -3.49
N LYS A 94 23.88 0.26 -2.16
CA LYS A 94 25.10 0.38 -1.34
C LYS A 94 26.03 -0.81 -1.49
N ALA A 95 25.46 -2.03 -1.47
CA ALA A 95 26.24 -3.25 -1.61
C ALA A 95 26.92 -3.37 -2.98
N VAL A 96 26.20 -3.04 -4.06
CA VAL A 96 26.77 -3.01 -5.42
C VAL A 96 27.93 -2.04 -5.50
N ALA A 97 27.71 -0.77 -5.09
CA ALA A 97 28.75 0.26 -5.16
C ALA A 97 30.01 -0.12 -4.36
N LYS A 98 29.84 -0.63 -3.13
CA LYS A 98 30.95 -1.06 -2.29
C LYS A 98 31.69 -2.27 -2.85
N SER A 99 30.98 -3.25 -3.42
CA SER A 99 31.60 -4.42 -4.04
C SER A 99 32.38 -4.07 -5.32
N GLU A 100 31.87 -3.14 -6.13
CA GLU A 100 32.57 -2.63 -7.31
C GLU A 100 33.87 -1.90 -6.92
N GLU A 101 33.81 -1.00 -5.93
CA GLU A 101 34.97 -0.29 -5.44
C GLU A 101 36.07 -1.24 -4.95
N LYS A 102 35.71 -2.26 -4.17
CA LYS A 102 36.64 -3.27 -3.67
C LYS A 102 37.24 -4.12 -4.78
N PHE A 103 36.42 -4.55 -5.74
CA PHE A 103 36.88 -5.32 -6.89
C PHE A 103 37.88 -4.53 -7.75
N ASP A 104 37.60 -3.26 -8.03
CA ASP A 104 38.45 -2.37 -8.81
C ASP A 104 39.77 -2.05 -8.08
N SER A 105 39.78 -2.05 -6.73
CA SER A 105 40.99 -1.89 -5.92
C SER A 105 41.85 -3.15 -5.84
N GLY A 106 41.36 -4.29 -6.39
CA GLY A 106 42.09 -5.56 -6.42
C GLY A 106 42.00 -6.37 -5.13
N GLU A 107 40.95 -6.17 -4.33
CA GLU A 107 40.67 -7.03 -3.17
C GLU A 107 40.30 -8.44 -3.65
N GLU A 108 41.03 -9.47 -3.20
CA GLU A 108 40.88 -10.86 -3.67
C GLU A 108 39.55 -11.52 -3.22
N ASP A 109 38.90 -10.97 -2.19
CA ASP A 109 37.71 -11.57 -1.56
C ASP A 109 36.41 -11.27 -2.31
N ILE A 110 36.40 -10.40 -3.34
CA ILE A 110 35.21 -10.02 -4.10
C ILE A 110 35.25 -10.59 -5.51
N SER A 111 34.30 -11.43 -5.85
CA SER A 111 34.18 -12.02 -7.21
C SER A 111 33.24 -11.22 -8.10
N GLN A 112 33.50 -11.18 -9.40
CA GLN A 112 32.58 -10.63 -10.41
C GLN A 112 31.20 -11.30 -10.36
N SER A 113 31.14 -12.57 -9.96
CA SER A 113 29.89 -13.32 -9.78
C SER A 113 29.06 -12.76 -8.62
N ALA A 114 29.70 -12.43 -7.50
CA ALA A 114 29.02 -11.82 -6.34
C ALA A 114 28.40 -10.46 -6.69
N ILE A 115 29.17 -9.60 -7.37
CA ILE A 115 28.66 -8.30 -7.87
C ILE A 115 27.46 -8.51 -8.81
N THR A 116 27.55 -9.49 -9.72
CA THR A 116 26.46 -9.79 -10.65
C THR A 116 25.20 -10.23 -9.92
N LYS A 117 25.32 -11.06 -8.86
CA LYS A 117 24.17 -11.46 -8.01
C LYS A 117 23.50 -10.26 -7.35
N LEU A 118 24.31 -9.34 -6.76
CA LEU A 118 23.78 -8.12 -6.13
C LEU A 118 23.04 -7.24 -7.15
N LYS A 119 23.59 -7.05 -8.37
CA LYS A 119 22.94 -6.30 -9.45
C LYS A 119 21.63 -6.95 -9.91
N LEU A 120 21.58 -8.27 -10.00
CA LEU A 120 20.35 -8.99 -10.34
C LEU A 120 19.30 -8.87 -9.22
N GLY A 121 19.72 -8.89 -7.96
CA GLY A 121 18.85 -8.63 -6.81
C GLY A 121 18.26 -7.22 -6.86
N LEU A 122 19.09 -6.21 -7.14
CA LEU A 122 18.64 -4.83 -7.32
C LEU A 122 17.64 -4.71 -8.48
N ALA A 123 17.94 -5.30 -9.64
CA ALA A 123 17.06 -5.26 -10.79
C ALA A 123 15.71 -5.92 -10.52
N GLY A 124 15.69 -7.07 -9.81
CA GLY A 124 14.46 -7.73 -9.35
C GLY A 124 13.65 -6.84 -8.41
N THR A 125 14.32 -6.23 -7.43
CA THR A 125 13.68 -5.31 -6.48
C THR A 125 13.05 -4.10 -7.19
N LEU A 126 13.73 -3.51 -8.16
CA LEU A 126 13.19 -2.39 -8.96
C LEU A 126 11.97 -2.81 -9.78
N ASN A 127 11.98 -4.02 -10.35
CA ASN A 127 10.80 -4.56 -11.04
C ASN A 127 9.60 -4.71 -10.10
N ASP A 128 9.81 -5.28 -8.91
CA ASP A 128 8.76 -5.46 -7.91
C ASP A 128 8.19 -4.11 -7.41
N ILE A 129 9.04 -3.08 -7.29
CA ILE A 129 8.62 -1.70 -6.97
C ILE A 129 7.66 -1.16 -8.04
N ILE A 130 8.03 -1.31 -9.32
CA ILE A 130 7.20 -0.84 -10.45
C ILE A 130 5.84 -1.56 -10.46
N GLU A 131 5.83 -2.86 -10.24
CA GLU A 131 4.60 -3.67 -10.19
C GLU A 131 3.70 -3.25 -9.03
N LEU A 132 4.24 -3.12 -7.81
CA LEU A 132 3.47 -2.69 -6.65
C LEU A 132 2.92 -1.27 -6.78
N ASP A 133 3.70 -0.33 -7.32
CA ASP A 133 3.24 1.04 -7.57
C ASP A 133 2.05 1.07 -8.55
N SER A 134 2.13 0.27 -9.63
CA SER A 134 1.02 0.12 -10.56
C SER A 134 -0.22 -0.47 -9.90
N ASP A 135 -0.05 -1.53 -9.12
CA ASP A 135 -1.12 -2.20 -8.42
C ASP A 135 -1.82 -1.30 -7.38
N ILE A 136 -1.04 -0.50 -6.65
CA ILE A 136 -1.56 0.50 -5.71
C ILE A 136 -2.45 1.52 -6.45
N LYS A 137 -1.99 2.01 -7.60
CA LYS A 137 -2.75 2.96 -8.43
C LYS A 137 -4.08 2.36 -8.93
N VAL A 138 -4.07 1.10 -9.37
CA VAL A 138 -5.28 0.38 -9.79
C VAL A 138 -6.26 0.21 -8.64
N ALA A 139 -5.77 -0.11 -7.45
CA ALA A 139 -6.62 -0.24 -6.26
C ALA A 139 -7.22 1.12 -5.84
N PHE A 140 -6.45 2.23 -5.92
CA PHE A 140 -6.97 3.58 -5.69
C PHE A 140 -8.03 3.97 -6.71
N LEU A 141 -7.83 3.70 -8.00
CA LEU A 141 -8.82 3.93 -9.05
C LEU A 141 -10.14 3.20 -8.75
N SER A 142 -10.02 1.95 -8.30
CA SER A 142 -11.18 1.12 -7.95
C SER A 142 -11.94 1.67 -6.74
N LEU A 143 -11.21 2.08 -5.70
CA LEU A 143 -11.77 2.63 -4.47
C LEU A 143 -12.45 4.00 -4.71
N THR A 144 -11.78 4.92 -5.40
CA THR A 144 -12.33 6.25 -5.71
C THR A 144 -13.57 6.16 -6.59
N ARG A 145 -13.62 5.20 -7.53
CA ARG A 145 -14.80 4.94 -8.35
C ARG A 145 -16.01 4.52 -7.50
N ILE A 146 -15.82 3.66 -6.50
CA ILE A 146 -16.92 3.22 -5.62
C ILE A 146 -17.41 4.40 -4.77
N LEU A 147 -16.50 5.21 -4.25
CA LEU A 147 -16.80 6.38 -3.42
C LEU A 147 -17.23 7.60 -4.23
N LYS A 148 -17.28 7.53 -5.57
CA LYS A 148 -17.57 8.64 -6.48
C LYS A 148 -16.67 9.86 -6.26
N LEU A 149 -15.42 9.61 -5.87
CA LEU A 149 -14.41 10.63 -5.67
C LEU A 149 -13.56 10.81 -6.93
N HIS A 150 -12.97 11.99 -7.07
CA HIS A 150 -12.01 12.23 -8.14
C HIS A 150 -10.68 11.54 -7.82
N TYR A 151 -10.15 10.77 -8.79
CA TYR A 151 -8.82 10.17 -8.66
C TYR A 151 -7.74 11.22 -8.97
N SER A 152 -6.71 11.25 -8.13
CA SER A 152 -5.46 11.98 -8.38
C SER A 152 -4.28 11.02 -8.23
N VAL A 153 -3.21 11.26 -8.99
CA VAL A 153 -1.99 10.41 -8.93
C VAL A 153 -1.33 10.48 -7.55
N ASP A 154 -1.46 11.62 -6.86
CA ASP A 154 -0.85 11.86 -5.54
C ASP A 154 -1.77 11.49 -4.37
N ILE A 155 -2.91 10.83 -4.66
CA ILE A 155 -3.88 10.46 -3.63
C ILE A 155 -3.26 9.45 -2.64
N LYS A 156 -3.52 9.67 -1.35
CA LYS A 156 -3.04 8.79 -0.28
C LYS A 156 -4.20 8.38 0.62
N LEU A 157 -4.05 7.26 1.31
CA LEU A 157 -4.93 6.94 2.43
C LEU A 157 -4.55 7.79 3.64
N ARG A 158 -5.56 8.18 4.44
CA ARG A 158 -5.32 8.79 5.76
C ARG A 158 -4.60 7.81 6.68
N ASP A 159 -5.00 6.54 6.66
CA ASP A 159 -4.42 5.45 7.44
C ASP A 159 -3.67 4.51 6.48
N SER A 160 -2.36 4.72 6.30
CA SER A 160 -1.54 3.91 5.37
C SER A 160 -1.07 2.58 5.97
N GLU A 161 -1.06 2.45 7.30
CA GLU A 161 -0.58 1.25 7.98
C GLU A 161 -1.67 0.18 8.07
N ILE A 162 -1.39 -1.02 7.54
CA ILE A 162 -2.30 -2.15 7.71
C ILE A 162 -2.13 -2.77 9.09
N LYS A 163 -3.25 -2.89 9.83
CA LYS A 163 -3.31 -3.56 11.14
C LYS A 163 -4.29 -4.73 11.11
N PRO A 164 -4.01 -5.80 11.85
CA PRO A 164 -4.98 -6.87 12.00
C PRO A 164 -6.25 -6.37 12.67
N VAL A 165 -7.41 -6.72 12.10
CA VAL A 165 -8.70 -6.48 12.77
C VAL A 165 -8.83 -7.35 14.01
N ASP A 166 -9.70 -6.93 14.95
CA ASP A 166 -9.98 -7.75 16.12
C ASP A 166 -10.93 -8.90 15.78
N PHE A 167 -10.54 -10.11 16.13
CA PHE A 167 -11.36 -11.31 16.03
C PHE A 167 -11.07 -12.22 17.22
N LYS A 168 -11.89 -12.08 18.27
CA LYS A 168 -11.70 -12.72 19.59
C LYS A 168 -12.10 -14.20 19.64
N PHE A 169 -12.90 -14.68 18.69
CA PHE A 169 -13.54 -16.00 18.76
C PHE A 169 -12.57 -17.13 18.43
N LYS A 170 -12.72 -18.26 19.12
CA LYS A 170 -11.93 -19.48 18.96
C LYS A 170 -12.75 -20.64 18.42
N ASP A 171 -14.07 -20.61 18.59
CA ASP A 171 -14.98 -21.65 18.12
C ASP A 171 -16.21 -21.04 17.43
N TYR A 172 -16.76 -21.80 16.49
CA TYR A 172 -17.87 -21.38 15.65
C TYR A 172 -19.14 -21.11 16.47
N LYS A 173 -19.46 -21.97 17.46
CA LYS A 173 -20.69 -21.86 18.24
C LYS A 173 -20.76 -20.54 19.02
N THR A 174 -19.66 -20.18 19.69
CA THR A 174 -19.56 -18.90 20.42
C THR A 174 -19.71 -17.72 19.47
N TRP A 175 -19.01 -17.72 18.33
CA TRP A 175 -19.15 -16.69 17.32
C TRP A 175 -20.58 -16.61 16.77
N PHE A 176 -21.19 -17.75 16.46
CA PHE A 176 -22.52 -17.83 15.88
C PHE A 176 -23.59 -17.24 16.82
N VAL A 177 -23.53 -17.55 18.12
CA VAL A 177 -24.42 -16.97 19.12
C VAL A 177 -24.21 -15.48 19.29
N ASP A 178 -22.95 -15.05 19.46
CA ASP A 178 -22.57 -13.62 19.63
C ASP A 178 -22.93 -12.77 18.40
N SER A 179 -22.93 -13.36 17.22
CA SER A 179 -23.32 -12.69 15.97
C SER A 179 -24.81 -12.41 15.82
N GLY A 180 -25.66 -12.91 16.72
CA GLY A 180 -27.12 -12.80 16.67
C GLY A 180 -27.80 -13.75 15.66
N LEU A 181 -27.05 -14.56 14.93
CA LEU A 181 -27.58 -15.49 13.92
C LEU A 181 -28.48 -16.57 14.55
N ALA A 182 -28.17 -17.00 15.77
CA ALA A 182 -28.97 -18.00 16.47
C ALA A 182 -30.46 -17.59 16.60
N THR A 183 -30.71 -16.30 16.92
CA THR A 183 -32.07 -15.76 17.07
C THR A 183 -32.82 -15.68 15.75
N ILE A 184 -32.13 -15.43 14.64
CA ILE A 184 -32.71 -15.31 13.31
C ILE A 184 -33.06 -16.71 12.76
N MET A 185 -32.20 -17.69 13.06
CA MET A 185 -32.37 -19.08 12.56
C MET A 185 -33.53 -19.85 13.17
N ASP A 186 -33.88 -19.55 14.40
CA ASP A 186 -35.08 -20.16 15.02
C ASP A 186 -36.41 -19.75 14.35
N SER A 187 -36.37 -18.71 13.51
CA SER A 187 -37.59 -18.11 12.95
C SER A 187 -37.98 -18.51 11.53
N LYS A 188 -37.45 -19.59 10.90
CA LYS A 188 -38.00 -20.14 9.63
C LYS A 188 -37.13 -20.27 8.38
N LEU A 189 -35.83 -20.10 8.42
CA LEU A 189 -35.05 -20.22 7.18
C LEU A 189 -34.43 -21.62 6.99
N ASP A 190 -34.55 -22.18 5.76
CA ASP A 190 -33.68 -23.28 5.32
C ASP A 190 -32.24 -22.73 5.12
N LEU A 191 -31.46 -22.82 6.18
CA LEU A 191 -30.09 -22.26 6.24
C LEU A 191 -29.02 -23.31 5.93
N SER A 192 -29.38 -24.47 5.43
CA SER A 192 -28.42 -25.56 5.20
C SER A 192 -27.25 -25.13 4.27
N GLY A 193 -27.54 -24.36 3.22
CA GLY A 193 -26.52 -23.80 2.34
C GLY A 193 -25.67 -22.71 3.00
N ILE A 194 -26.31 -21.75 3.67
CA ILE A 194 -25.62 -20.62 4.32
C ILE A 194 -24.83 -21.09 5.55
N GLU A 195 -25.33 -22.09 6.30
CA GLU A 195 -24.61 -22.62 7.45
C GLU A 195 -23.28 -23.25 7.07
N LEU A 196 -23.21 -23.93 5.93
CA LEU A 196 -21.95 -24.47 5.41
C LEU A 196 -20.97 -23.34 5.03
N GLU A 197 -21.46 -22.28 4.36
CA GLU A 197 -20.66 -21.11 3.99
C GLU A 197 -20.14 -20.40 5.23
N LEU A 198 -20.96 -20.20 6.26
CA LEU A 198 -20.57 -19.57 7.52
C LEU A 198 -19.52 -20.39 8.27
N LYS A 199 -19.70 -21.72 8.38
CA LYS A 199 -18.70 -22.62 8.99
C LYS A 199 -17.37 -22.58 8.24
N THR A 200 -17.43 -22.64 6.91
CA THR A 200 -16.25 -22.58 6.04
C THR A 200 -15.54 -21.22 6.17
N GLY A 201 -16.29 -20.12 6.13
CA GLY A 201 -15.76 -18.77 6.34
C GLY A 201 -15.11 -18.61 7.70
N PHE A 202 -15.74 -19.09 8.77
CA PHE A 202 -15.18 -19.07 10.12
C PHE A 202 -13.87 -19.85 10.21
N LEU A 203 -13.78 -21.04 9.63
CA LEU A 203 -12.55 -21.84 9.58
C LEU A 203 -11.42 -21.12 8.82
N LYS A 204 -11.75 -20.42 7.72
CA LYS A 204 -10.78 -19.59 6.98
C LYS A 204 -10.25 -18.44 7.81
N VAL A 205 -11.08 -17.79 8.65
CA VAL A 205 -10.62 -16.75 9.58
C VAL A 205 -9.66 -17.34 10.61
N LEU A 206 -9.94 -18.51 11.19
CA LEU A 206 -9.04 -19.16 12.13
C LEU A 206 -7.71 -19.55 11.48
N GLU A 207 -7.76 -20.13 10.28
CA GLU A 207 -6.56 -20.50 9.52
C GLU A 207 -5.68 -19.26 9.25
N SER A 208 -6.28 -18.19 8.72
CA SER A 208 -5.54 -16.96 8.41
C SER A 208 -4.99 -16.28 9.67
N LYS A 209 -5.69 -16.38 10.81
CA LYS A 209 -5.21 -15.90 12.11
C LYS A 209 -3.96 -16.65 12.59
N GLU A 210 -3.92 -17.98 12.46
CA GLU A 210 -2.74 -18.76 12.81
C GLU A 210 -1.56 -18.53 11.85
N LYS A 211 -1.84 -18.37 10.54
CA LYS A 211 -0.81 -17.97 9.56
C LYS A 211 -0.21 -16.61 9.90
N LEU A 212 -1.05 -15.63 10.26
CA LEU A 212 -0.58 -14.30 10.69
C LEU A 212 0.29 -14.37 11.95
N LYS A 213 -0.08 -15.20 12.93
CA LYS A 213 0.71 -15.40 14.14
C LYS A 213 2.10 -15.96 13.82
N LEU A 214 2.18 -16.93 12.91
CA LEU A 214 3.45 -17.48 12.42
C LEU A 214 4.27 -16.43 11.66
N ALA A 215 3.65 -15.71 10.73
CA ALA A 215 4.30 -14.65 9.96
C ALA A 215 4.87 -13.54 10.86
N LYS A 216 4.14 -13.15 11.92
CA LYS A 216 4.61 -12.19 12.92
C LYS A 216 5.87 -12.67 13.67
N LYS A 217 5.96 -13.96 13.96
CA LYS A 217 7.16 -14.54 14.57
C LYS A 217 8.34 -14.54 13.59
N ASN A 218 8.11 -14.96 12.35
CA ASN A 218 9.14 -15.01 11.32
C ASN A 218 9.70 -13.62 10.99
N ARG A 219 8.84 -12.59 10.91
CA ARG A 219 9.24 -11.19 10.72
C ARG A 219 10.32 -10.74 11.71
N LYS A 220 10.16 -11.08 13.01
CA LYS A 220 11.14 -10.70 14.04
C LYS A 220 12.49 -11.37 13.84
N ILE A 221 12.48 -12.66 13.50
CA ILE A 221 13.70 -13.45 13.27
C ILE A 221 14.45 -12.90 12.05
N THR A 222 13.73 -12.67 10.96
CA THR A 222 14.33 -12.23 9.69
C THR A 222 14.88 -10.82 9.77
N ARG A 223 14.24 -9.91 10.53
CA ARG A 223 14.79 -8.57 10.74
C ARG A 223 16.13 -8.63 11.50
N ALA A 224 16.26 -9.51 12.48
CA ALA A 224 17.52 -9.69 13.20
C ALA A 224 18.62 -10.25 12.27
N LEU A 225 18.27 -11.16 11.36
CA LEU A 225 19.21 -11.69 10.34
C LEU A 225 19.72 -10.56 9.45
N LEU A 226 18.83 -9.76 8.85
CA LEU A 226 19.26 -8.68 7.97
C LEU A 226 20.17 -7.66 8.69
N VAL A 227 19.80 -7.25 9.91
CA VAL A 227 20.62 -6.32 10.71
C VAL A 227 22.01 -6.88 10.96
N SER A 228 22.12 -8.19 11.26
CA SER A 228 23.41 -8.87 11.47
C SER A 228 24.25 -8.88 10.19
N GLU A 229 23.68 -9.37 9.08
CA GLU A 229 24.42 -9.50 7.82
C GLU A 229 24.77 -8.16 7.17
N ALA A 230 23.89 -7.16 7.27
CA ALA A 230 24.21 -5.82 6.81
C ALA A 230 25.37 -5.20 7.63
N ALA A 231 25.35 -5.37 8.95
CA ALA A 231 26.45 -4.89 9.80
C ALA A 231 27.76 -5.63 9.52
N ASN A 232 27.75 -6.95 9.37
CA ASN A 232 28.93 -7.74 9.02
C ASN A 232 29.52 -7.26 7.69
N TYR A 233 28.68 -7.06 6.68
CA TYR A 233 29.10 -6.57 5.39
C TYR A 233 29.67 -5.13 5.45
N ASP A 234 29.04 -4.24 6.21
CA ASP A 234 29.48 -2.86 6.39
C ASP A 234 30.84 -2.76 7.10
N PHE A 235 31.11 -3.64 8.06
CA PHE A 235 32.42 -3.75 8.74
C PHE A 235 33.49 -4.52 7.94
N GLY A 236 33.14 -5.09 6.78
CA GLY A 236 34.06 -5.83 5.92
C GLY A 236 34.43 -7.22 6.44
N ILE A 237 33.61 -7.81 7.32
CA ILE A 237 33.77 -9.16 7.84
C ILE A 237 32.72 -10.15 7.28
N GLY A 238 31.75 -9.65 6.51
CA GLY A 238 30.69 -10.44 5.85
C GLY A 238 30.87 -10.49 4.34
N GLU A 239 30.44 -11.62 3.76
CA GLU A 239 30.48 -11.84 2.32
C GLU A 239 29.29 -11.14 1.60
N PRO A 240 29.48 -10.67 0.34
CA PRO A 240 28.38 -10.12 -0.45
C PRO A 240 27.21 -11.08 -0.67
N GLU A 241 27.50 -12.39 -0.75
CA GLU A 241 26.51 -13.45 -0.89
C GLU A 241 25.60 -13.58 0.34
N ASP A 242 26.15 -13.48 1.54
CA ASP A 242 25.38 -13.59 2.79
C ASP A 242 24.40 -12.40 2.90
N LEU A 243 24.86 -11.20 2.57
CA LEU A 243 24.00 -10.03 2.51
C LEU A 243 22.91 -10.18 1.44
N PHE A 244 23.25 -10.69 0.24
CA PHE A 244 22.29 -10.96 -0.81
C PHE A 244 21.20 -11.91 -0.33
N GLU A 245 21.57 -13.03 0.27
CA GLU A 245 20.62 -14.02 0.80
C GLU A 245 19.74 -13.43 1.89
N ALA A 246 20.32 -12.67 2.82
CA ALA A 246 19.58 -12.01 3.88
C ALA A 246 18.54 -11.02 3.33
N LEU A 247 18.88 -10.23 2.31
CA LEU A 247 17.95 -9.30 1.64
C LEU A 247 16.80 -10.04 0.94
N ILE A 248 17.08 -11.12 0.24
CA ILE A 248 16.04 -11.95 -0.42
C ILE A 248 15.10 -12.58 0.61
N ILE A 249 15.64 -13.14 1.70
CA ILE A 249 14.85 -13.73 2.79
C ILE A 249 14.00 -12.63 3.46
N TYR A 250 14.59 -11.47 3.75
CA TYR A 250 13.92 -10.33 4.37
C TYR A 250 12.73 -9.87 3.53
N THR A 251 12.92 -9.63 2.25
CA THR A 251 11.87 -9.23 1.30
C THR A 251 10.71 -10.23 1.31
N ARG A 252 11.03 -11.52 1.16
CA ARG A 252 10.01 -12.58 1.12
C ARG A 252 9.21 -12.68 2.41
N VAL A 253 9.87 -12.66 3.56
CA VAL A 253 9.22 -12.85 4.85
C VAL A 253 8.41 -11.62 5.27
N LEU A 254 8.90 -10.41 5.02
CA LEU A 254 8.15 -9.20 5.35
C LEU A 254 6.95 -8.99 4.41
N SER A 255 7.13 -9.21 3.12
CA SER A 255 6.00 -9.20 2.18
C SER A 255 4.94 -10.23 2.58
N GLY A 256 5.36 -11.45 2.93
CA GLY A 256 4.47 -12.50 3.42
C GLY A 256 3.78 -12.16 4.75
N TYR A 257 4.39 -11.35 5.61
CA TYR A 257 3.73 -10.84 6.80
C TYR A 257 2.57 -9.89 6.45
N TYR A 258 2.78 -8.92 5.56
CA TYR A 258 1.72 -8.00 5.15
C TYR A 258 0.61 -8.71 4.37
N ASP A 259 0.94 -9.71 3.55
CA ASP A 259 -0.04 -10.61 2.94
C ASP A 259 -0.87 -11.36 3.98
N SER A 260 -0.23 -11.81 5.06
CA SER A 260 -0.94 -12.51 6.13
C SER A 260 -1.89 -11.59 6.91
N VAL A 261 -1.53 -10.31 7.11
CA VAL A 261 -2.43 -9.29 7.69
C VAL A 261 -3.61 -9.05 6.77
N TYR A 262 -3.35 -8.80 5.48
CA TYR A 262 -4.38 -8.59 4.47
C TYR A 262 -5.36 -9.77 4.40
N ASN A 263 -4.85 -10.98 4.29
CA ASN A 263 -5.66 -12.20 4.18
C ASN A 263 -6.50 -12.45 5.44
N PHE A 264 -5.97 -12.15 6.63
CA PHE A 264 -6.73 -12.25 7.87
C PHE A 264 -7.86 -11.23 7.92
N ASN A 265 -7.58 -9.95 7.59
CA ASN A 265 -8.59 -8.91 7.53
C ASN A 265 -9.67 -9.25 6.49
N LEU A 266 -9.26 -9.65 5.28
CA LEU A 266 -10.18 -9.98 4.20
C LEU A 266 -11.06 -11.20 4.53
N SER A 267 -10.49 -12.25 5.16
CA SER A 267 -11.30 -13.42 5.58
C SER A 267 -12.35 -13.05 6.63
N THR A 268 -12.05 -12.10 7.51
CA THR A 268 -13.00 -11.59 8.51
C THR A 268 -14.10 -10.77 7.84
N VAL A 269 -13.76 -9.93 6.88
CA VAL A 269 -14.72 -9.16 6.08
C VAL A 269 -15.63 -10.08 5.26
N GLU A 270 -15.07 -11.12 4.65
CA GLU A 270 -15.84 -12.12 3.89
C GLU A 270 -16.82 -12.88 4.78
N LEU A 271 -16.41 -13.29 5.98
CA LEU A 271 -17.30 -13.92 6.93
C LEU A 271 -18.47 -12.99 7.32
N ASN A 272 -18.21 -11.70 7.51
CA ASN A 272 -19.23 -10.69 7.77
C ASN A 272 -20.15 -10.50 6.58
N ARG A 273 -19.63 -10.54 5.34
CA ARG A 273 -20.43 -10.48 4.11
C ARG A 273 -21.38 -11.66 3.99
N ILE A 274 -20.91 -12.89 4.26
CA ILE A 274 -21.75 -14.10 4.27
C ILE A 274 -22.84 -13.98 5.34
N LYS A 275 -22.47 -13.52 6.56
CA LYS A 275 -23.42 -13.28 7.64
C LYS A 275 -24.53 -12.31 7.19
N SER A 276 -24.17 -11.18 6.59
CA SER A 276 -25.14 -10.17 6.14
C SER A 276 -26.07 -10.70 5.06
N LYS A 277 -25.59 -11.53 4.13
CA LYS A 277 -26.46 -12.23 3.14
C LYS A 277 -27.48 -13.13 3.82
N GLY A 278 -27.08 -13.89 4.84
CA GLY A 278 -27.97 -14.76 5.60
C GLY A 278 -29.07 -14.02 6.36
N THR A 279 -28.85 -12.74 6.70
CA THR A 279 -29.87 -11.92 7.39
C THR A 279 -30.81 -11.18 6.43
N THR A 280 -30.50 -11.15 5.12
CA THR A 280 -31.25 -10.39 4.11
C THR A 280 -32.10 -11.27 3.18
N THR A 281 -31.99 -12.59 3.26
CA THR A 281 -32.84 -13.49 2.49
C THR A 281 -34.23 -13.52 3.13
N PRO A 282 -35.32 -13.18 2.39
CA PRO A 282 -36.66 -13.06 2.92
C PRO A 282 -37.25 -14.39 3.36
#